data_931fa29e91b8492bac3e7b99aa58c709
#
_entry.id   931fa29e91b8492bac3e7b99aa58c709
#
_cell.length_a   1.000
_cell.length_b   1.000
_cell.length_c   1.000
_cell.angle_alpha   90.00
_cell.angle_beta   90.00
_cell.angle_gamma   90.00
#
_symmetry.space_group_name_H-M   'P 1'
#
loop_
_entity.id
_entity.type
_entity.pdbx_description
1 polymer ?
#
loop_
_entity_poly.entity_id
_entity_poly.type
_entity_poly.pdbx_seq_one_letter_code
_entity_poly.pdbx_strand_id
1 'polypeptide(L)'
;MATIAKPSARTTHERLKVTLRKADEEMSPRALRKVLAALEAVIDPRVSEVEGGRRAHDVAVAYAAADPAVRRDHWALMSEHFAADAKKLEAARNQHQSAVGTPDEAQAEMRLRRALVSPRMRLLQRFAVEPEGMRFLVDLRAELLPHIKSDKRLLALDAELEHLFSTWFDVAFLELRRIDWDSPASLIEKLIRYEAVHDITGWPDVKNRLDDSDRRCYGFFHPRLPNEPLIFVEVALVDRISEGITPLLDEAAAAVPAAKATTAIFYSISNTQAGLRGVSFGDSLIKRVVETLQGELPKLKVFATLSPIPGFRNWLGKNATLLLGKLDERRTAAIGQLVGSLPPTADRVLAALDESQHAECQHPTSRIDAKSPLGHWLLQAAAEYLGRSLADGKPLDPVARFHLGNGARIERLNWAGDPSAKGHKQSFGLMVNYLYDLKRLDKHRAWLADGKVAVSGDIDGLFFKG
;
A
#
# COMPACT_ATOMS: atom_id res chain seq x y z
N MET A 1 24.03 19.51 -29.74
CA MET A 1 23.03 18.65 -30.43
C MET A 1 21.66 18.97 -29.85
N ALA A 2 20.81 19.60 -30.64
CA ALA A 2 19.43 19.91 -30.21
C ALA A 2 18.64 18.61 -30.12
N THR A 3 18.10 18.30 -28.93
CA THR A 3 17.23 17.18 -28.70
C THR A 3 15.90 17.46 -29.42
N ILE A 4 15.68 16.81 -30.55
CA ILE A 4 14.41 16.88 -31.29
C ILE A 4 13.36 16.27 -30.36
N ALA A 5 12.49 17.12 -29.81
CA ALA A 5 11.35 16.67 -29.02
C ALA A 5 10.51 15.71 -29.88
N LYS A 6 10.27 14.49 -29.41
CA LYS A 6 9.36 13.56 -30.08
C LYS A 6 8.01 14.27 -30.25
N PRO A 7 7.42 14.26 -31.47
CA PRO A 7 6.11 14.89 -31.69
C PRO A 7 5.11 14.30 -30.70
N SER A 8 4.41 15.17 -29.99
CA SER A 8 3.36 14.77 -29.04
C SER A 8 2.35 13.86 -29.73
N ALA A 9 2.09 12.69 -29.13
CA ALA A 9 1.08 11.77 -29.63
C ALA A 9 -0.28 12.46 -29.70
N ARG A 10 -1.03 12.26 -30.79
CA ARG A 10 -2.37 12.84 -30.93
C ARG A 10 -3.29 12.36 -29.81
N THR A 11 -4.11 13.28 -29.28
CA THR A 11 -5.18 12.95 -28.34
C THR A 11 -6.25 12.08 -28.99
N THR A 12 -7.07 11.37 -28.22
CA THR A 12 -8.20 10.62 -28.78
C THR A 12 -9.18 11.53 -29.50
N HIS A 13 -9.38 12.75 -29.05
CA HIS A 13 -10.20 13.76 -29.73
C HIS A 13 -9.69 14.09 -31.14
N GLU A 14 -8.39 14.27 -31.31
CA GLU A 14 -7.78 14.53 -32.62
C GLU A 14 -7.87 13.31 -33.52
N ARG A 15 -7.65 12.11 -32.98
CA ARG A 15 -7.71 10.82 -33.69
C ARG A 15 -9.12 10.53 -34.22
N LEU A 16 -10.15 10.87 -33.45
CA LEU A 16 -11.55 10.66 -33.86
C LEU A 16 -11.99 11.56 -35.04
N LYS A 17 -11.34 12.72 -35.24
CA LYS A 17 -11.64 13.66 -36.31
C LYS A 17 -10.98 13.32 -37.65
N VAL A 18 -10.03 12.39 -37.69
CA VAL A 18 -9.30 12.04 -38.89
C VAL A 18 -9.74 10.67 -39.45
N THR A 19 -9.38 10.41 -40.70
CA THR A 19 -9.67 9.13 -41.36
C THR A 19 -8.48 8.19 -41.39
N LEU A 20 -7.25 8.74 -41.34
CA LEU A 20 -6.03 7.97 -41.46
C LEU A 20 -5.33 7.81 -40.12
N ARG A 21 -4.87 6.59 -39.85
CA ARG A 21 -4.04 6.22 -38.69
C ARG A 21 -2.60 6.69 -38.91
N LYS A 22 -1.94 7.19 -37.86
CA LYS A 22 -0.48 7.32 -37.83
C LYS A 22 0.17 6.00 -37.46
N ALA A 23 1.46 5.85 -37.78
CA ALA A 23 2.19 4.60 -37.56
C ALA A 23 2.34 4.27 -36.05
N ASP A 24 2.31 5.26 -35.18
CA ASP A 24 2.43 5.16 -33.72
C ASP A 24 1.07 4.96 -33.00
N GLU A 25 -0.02 4.85 -33.74
CA GLU A 25 -1.36 4.64 -33.20
C GLU A 25 -1.80 3.19 -33.40
N GLU A 26 -2.28 2.53 -32.34
CA GLU A 26 -2.66 1.13 -32.38
C GLU A 26 -4.03 0.93 -33.04
N MET A 27 -5.05 1.62 -32.56
CA MET A 27 -6.37 1.57 -33.22
C MET A 27 -6.47 2.52 -34.40
N SER A 28 -7.13 2.06 -35.47
CA SER A 28 -7.57 2.95 -36.54
C SER A 28 -8.64 3.92 -36.02
N PRO A 29 -8.80 5.13 -36.61
CA PRO A 29 -9.85 6.06 -36.25
C PRO A 29 -11.27 5.45 -36.34
N ARG A 30 -11.48 4.51 -37.26
CA ARG A 30 -12.75 3.78 -37.38
C ARG A 30 -12.99 2.83 -36.20
N ALA A 31 -11.96 2.09 -35.78
CA ALA A 31 -12.03 1.19 -34.61
C ALA A 31 -12.25 2.01 -33.33
N LEU A 32 -11.52 3.13 -33.19
CA LEU A 32 -11.65 4.03 -32.04
C LEU A 32 -13.08 4.57 -31.91
N ARG A 33 -13.70 5.02 -33.02
CA ARG A 33 -15.12 5.44 -33.05
C ARG A 33 -16.08 4.32 -32.67
N LYS A 34 -15.82 3.08 -33.11
CA LYS A 34 -16.64 1.92 -32.72
C LYS A 34 -16.60 1.66 -31.21
N VAL A 35 -15.41 1.71 -30.62
CA VAL A 35 -15.25 1.56 -29.16
C VAL A 35 -15.93 2.70 -28.42
N LEU A 36 -15.74 3.95 -28.84
CA LEU A 36 -16.41 5.08 -28.23
C LEU A 36 -17.93 4.92 -28.25
N ALA A 37 -18.51 4.58 -29.40
CA ALA A 37 -19.96 4.37 -29.53
C ALA A 37 -20.46 3.23 -28.60
N ALA A 38 -19.67 2.16 -28.42
CA ALA A 38 -20.02 1.09 -27.49
C ALA A 38 -20.01 1.59 -26.04
N LEU A 39 -18.98 2.38 -25.63
CA LEU A 39 -18.90 2.99 -24.30
C LEU A 39 -20.04 3.99 -24.04
N GLU A 40 -20.40 4.83 -25.04
CA GLU A 40 -21.53 5.75 -24.95
C GLU A 40 -22.86 5.01 -24.78
N ALA A 41 -23.03 3.89 -25.48
CA ALA A 41 -24.23 3.07 -25.40
C ALA A 41 -24.45 2.45 -24.00
N VAL A 42 -23.37 2.24 -23.21
CA VAL A 42 -23.45 1.76 -21.82
C VAL A 42 -24.18 2.76 -20.92
N ILE A 43 -23.95 4.05 -21.11
CA ILE A 43 -24.48 5.12 -20.25
C ILE A 43 -25.65 5.89 -20.87
N ASP A 44 -26.19 5.43 -22.00
CA ASP A 44 -27.35 6.05 -22.64
C ASP A 44 -28.48 6.24 -21.59
N PRO A 45 -28.98 7.46 -21.39
CA PRO A 45 -30.03 7.73 -20.39
C PRO A 45 -31.33 6.95 -20.59
N ARG A 46 -31.56 6.47 -21.81
CA ARG A 46 -32.78 5.72 -22.20
C ARG A 46 -32.67 4.23 -21.84
N VAL A 47 -31.51 3.78 -21.38
CA VAL A 47 -31.22 2.39 -21.10
C VAL A 47 -31.27 2.12 -19.59
N SER A 48 -31.93 1.02 -19.20
CA SER A 48 -31.99 0.57 -17.81
C SER A 48 -30.59 0.23 -17.27
N GLU A 49 -30.50 0.11 -15.94
CA GLU A 49 -29.22 -0.28 -15.30
C GLU A 49 -28.76 -1.67 -15.71
N VAL A 50 -29.70 -2.60 -15.79
CA VAL A 50 -29.42 -3.98 -16.19
C VAL A 50 -28.92 -4.04 -17.63
N GLU A 51 -29.60 -3.40 -18.56
CA GLU A 51 -29.17 -3.39 -19.96
C GLU A 51 -27.85 -2.62 -20.14
N GLY A 52 -27.64 -1.53 -19.42
CA GLY A 52 -26.36 -0.82 -19.38
C GLY A 52 -25.23 -1.71 -18.85
N GLY A 53 -25.48 -2.51 -17.81
CA GLY A 53 -24.55 -3.51 -17.29
C GLY A 53 -24.21 -4.59 -18.33
N ARG A 54 -25.21 -5.14 -19.01
CA ARG A 54 -24.99 -6.12 -20.09
C ARG A 54 -24.09 -5.55 -21.20
N ARG A 55 -24.34 -4.32 -21.64
CA ARG A 55 -23.48 -3.65 -22.63
C ARG A 55 -22.07 -3.40 -22.12
N ALA A 56 -21.94 -3.05 -20.85
CA ALA A 56 -20.63 -2.91 -20.20
C ALA A 56 -19.88 -4.25 -20.18
N HIS A 57 -20.57 -5.36 -19.90
CA HIS A 57 -19.99 -6.70 -19.99
C HIS A 57 -19.47 -7.02 -21.40
N ASP A 58 -20.25 -6.72 -22.46
CA ASP A 58 -19.82 -6.92 -23.85
C ASP A 58 -18.53 -6.12 -24.15
N VAL A 59 -18.43 -4.88 -23.64
CA VAL A 59 -17.20 -4.08 -23.74
C VAL A 59 -16.05 -4.69 -22.96
N ALA A 60 -16.29 -5.21 -21.74
CA ALA A 60 -15.27 -5.86 -20.93
C ALA A 60 -14.71 -7.13 -21.60
N VAL A 61 -15.57 -7.95 -22.22
CA VAL A 61 -15.17 -9.13 -22.98
C VAL A 61 -14.30 -8.73 -24.18
N ALA A 62 -14.72 -7.71 -24.95
CA ALA A 62 -13.93 -7.21 -26.07
C ALA A 62 -12.58 -6.63 -25.63
N TYR A 63 -12.54 -5.94 -24.49
CA TYR A 63 -11.31 -5.44 -23.88
C TYR A 63 -10.37 -6.57 -23.45
N ALA A 64 -10.88 -7.61 -22.80
CA ALA A 64 -10.08 -8.74 -22.36
C ALA A 64 -9.41 -9.49 -23.52
N ALA A 65 -10.09 -9.55 -24.69
CA ALA A 65 -9.56 -10.15 -25.91
C ALA A 65 -8.59 -9.24 -26.70
N ALA A 66 -8.47 -7.96 -26.32
CA ALA A 66 -7.65 -7.00 -27.04
C ALA A 66 -6.18 -7.04 -26.62
N ASP A 67 -5.28 -6.67 -27.54
CA ASP A 67 -3.86 -6.49 -27.26
C ASP A 67 -3.62 -5.37 -26.23
N PRO A 68 -2.56 -5.43 -25.41
CA PRO A 68 -2.25 -4.43 -24.41
C PRO A 68 -2.18 -2.98 -24.94
N ALA A 69 -1.71 -2.81 -26.16
CA ALA A 69 -1.63 -1.51 -26.82
C ALA A 69 -3.03 -0.96 -27.17
N VAL A 70 -3.93 -1.83 -27.61
CA VAL A 70 -5.35 -1.50 -27.88
C VAL A 70 -6.08 -1.18 -26.58
N ARG A 71 -5.78 -1.86 -25.47
CA ARG A 71 -6.35 -1.56 -24.15
C ARG A 71 -6.01 -0.15 -23.68
N ARG A 72 -4.81 0.36 -23.99
CA ARG A 72 -4.44 1.76 -23.70
C ARG A 72 -5.36 2.79 -24.38
N ASP A 73 -5.76 2.49 -25.62
CA ASP A 73 -6.73 3.34 -26.32
C ASP A 73 -8.12 3.36 -25.62
N HIS A 74 -8.55 2.23 -25.03
CA HIS A 74 -9.77 2.21 -24.20
C HIS A 74 -9.64 3.11 -22.97
N TRP A 75 -8.50 3.04 -22.24
CA TRP A 75 -8.27 3.89 -21.08
C TRP A 75 -8.31 5.39 -21.46
N ALA A 76 -7.63 5.74 -22.56
CA ALA A 76 -7.61 7.10 -23.05
C ALA A 76 -9.02 7.59 -23.43
N LEU A 77 -9.84 6.76 -24.12
CA LEU A 77 -11.22 7.08 -24.41
C LEU A 77 -12.05 7.28 -23.13
N MET A 78 -11.99 6.35 -22.18
CA MET A 78 -12.71 6.46 -20.91
C MET A 78 -12.28 7.72 -20.14
N SER A 79 -11.00 8.08 -20.19
CA SER A 79 -10.47 9.23 -19.48
C SER A 79 -10.82 10.57 -20.14
N GLU A 80 -10.71 10.67 -21.45
CA GLU A 80 -10.86 11.95 -22.16
C GLU A 80 -12.31 12.27 -22.55
N HIS A 81 -13.10 11.26 -22.99
CA HIS A 81 -14.44 11.51 -23.55
C HIS A 81 -15.58 11.51 -22.53
N PHE A 82 -15.35 10.98 -21.35
CA PHE A 82 -16.34 10.91 -20.28
C PHE A 82 -16.06 11.88 -19.14
N ALA A 83 -15.44 13.03 -19.45
CA ALA A 83 -15.24 14.13 -18.51
C ALA A 83 -16.55 14.88 -18.22
N ALA A 84 -16.59 15.64 -17.13
CA ALA A 84 -17.70 16.55 -16.85
C ALA A 84 -17.86 17.58 -17.96
N ASP A 85 -19.12 17.95 -18.26
CA ASP A 85 -19.44 18.95 -19.28
C ASP A 85 -18.92 20.34 -18.86
N ALA A 86 -17.92 20.85 -19.58
CA ALA A 86 -17.24 22.10 -19.26
C ALA A 86 -18.19 23.29 -19.18
N LYS A 87 -19.20 23.38 -20.10
CA LYS A 87 -20.15 24.46 -20.12
C LYS A 87 -21.11 24.45 -18.93
N LYS A 88 -21.61 23.23 -18.58
CA LYS A 88 -22.48 23.07 -17.40
C LYS A 88 -21.72 23.34 -16.11
N LEU A 89 -20.46 22.90 -16.05
CA LEU A 89 -19.61 23.13 -14.90
C LEU A 89 -19.30 24.61 -14.70
N GLU A 90 -18.98 25.35 -15.77
CA GLU A 90 -18.71 26.76 -15.71
C GLU A 90 -19.99 27.54 -15.27
N ALA A 91 -21.13 27.22 -15.83
CA ALA A 91 -22.41 27.84 -15.44
C ALA A 91 -22.73 27.59 -13.95
N ALA A 92 -22.52 26.36 -13.48
CA ALA A 92 -22.73 25.98 -12.07
C ALA A 92 -21.75 26.68 -11.11
N ARG A 93 -20.48 26.84 -11.51
CA ARG A 93 -19.49 27.62 -10.75
C ARG A 93 -19.91 29.10 -10.61
N ASN A 94 -20.30 29.71 -11.70
CA ASN A 94 -20.73 31.11 -11.70
C ASN A 94 -21.98 31.31 -10.82
N GLN A 95 -22.96 30.39 -10.89
CA GLN A 95 -24.12 30.41 -10.01
C GLN A 95 -23.72 30.26 -8.52
N HIS A 96 -22.85 29.31 -8.20
CA HIS A 96 -22.40 29.14 -6.83
C HIS A 96 -21.68 30.39 -6.32
N GLN A 97 -20.78 30.95 -7.11
CA GLN A 97 -20.04 32.15 -6.73
C GLN A 97 -20.97 33.36 -6.48
N SER A 98 -22.04 33.51 -7.28
CA SER A 98 -23.03 34.58 -7.11
C SER A 98 -23.96 34.33 -5.91
N ALA A 99 -24.12 33.10 -5.45
CA ALA A 99 -25.03 32.73 -4.38
C ALA A 99 -24.36 32.71 -2.98
N VAL A 100 -23.04 32.85 -2.91
CA VAL A 100 -22.29 32.84 -1.64
C VAL A 100 -22.84 33.93 -0.70
N GLY A 101 -23.16 33.52 0.55
CA GLY A 101 -23.75 34.40 1.56
C GLY A 101 -25.22 34.72 1.37
N THR A 102 -25.91 34.09 0.41
CA THR A 102 -27.36 34.23 0.19
C THR A 102 -28.12 32.97 0.61
N PRO A 103 -29.45 33.02 0.78
CA PRO A 103 -30.28 31.84 1.05
C PRO A 103 -30.18 30.74 -0.02
N ASP A 104 -29.76 31.09 -1.24
CA ASP A 104 -29.65 30.14 -2.36
C ASP A 104 -28.31 29.41 -2.43
N GLU A 105 -27.36 29.69 -1.55
CA GLU A 105 -26.01 29.12 -1.55
C GLU A 105 -26.03 27.59 -1.53
N ALA A 106 -26.78 26.96 -0.62
CA ALA A 106 -26.86 25.51 -0.50
C ALA A 106 -27.38 24.84 -1.79
N GLN A 107 -28.37 25.47 -2.45
CA GLN A 107 -28.92 24.96 -3.71
C GLN A 107 -27.90 25.09 -4.85
N ALA A 108 -27.19 26.20 -4.90
CA ALA A 108 -26.14 26.44 -5.90
C ALA A 108 -24.96 25.46 -5.69
N GLU A 109 -24.56 25.19 -4.44
CA GLU A 109 -23.56 24.17 -4.09
C GLU A 109 -23.98 22.75 -4.57
N MET A 110 -25.22 22.35 -4.33
CA MET A 110 -25.75 21.09 -4.83
C MET A 110 -25.70 20.97 -6.35
N ARG A 111 -26.01 22.08 -7.08
CA ARG A 111 -25.90 22.13 -8.54
C ARG A 111 -24.44 21.98 -8.99
N LEU A 112 -23.50 22.65 -8.33
CA LEU A 112 -22.07 22.56 -8.62
C LEU A 112 -21.57 21.14 -8.39
N ARG A 113 -21.91 20.51 -7.26
CA ARG A 113 -21.56 19.12 -6.98
C ARG A 113 -22.06 18.17 -8.07
N ARG A 114 -23.30 18.33 -8.53
CA ARG A 114 -23.86 17.53 -9.64
C ARG A 114 -23.13 17.77 -10.96
N ALA A 115 -22.75 19.01 -11.25
CA ALA A 115 -22.03 19.36 -12.48
C ALA A 115 -20.59 18.82 -12.49
N LEU A 116 -19.98 18.62 -11.32
CA LEU A 116 -18.65 18.01 -11.16
C LEU A 116 -18.64 16.50 -11.40
N VAL A 117 -19.79 15.81 -11.23
CA VAL A 117 -19.86 14.36 -11.48
C VAL A 117 -19.72 14.09 -12.97
N SER A 118 -18.67 13.36 -13.32
CA SER A 118 -18.39 13.00 -14.71
C SER A 118 -19.30 11.87 -15.20
N PRO A 119 -19.64 11.80 -16.50
CA PRO A 119 -20.27 10.62 -17.10
C PRO A 119 -19.45 9.35 -16.93
N ARG A 120 -18.12 9.45 -16.77
CA ARG A 120 -17.22 8.34 -16.51
C ARG A 120 -17.57 7.62 -15.21
N MET A 121 -17.93 8.35 -14.15
CA MET A 121 -18.38 7.74 -12.90
C MET A 121 -19.56 6.79 -13.15
N ARG A 122 -20.54 7.21 -13.92
CA ARG A 122 -21.68 6.36 -14.31
C ARG A 122 -21.24 5.17 -15.17
N LEU A 123 -20.31 5.39 -16.10
CA LEU A 123 -19.73 4.32 -16.93
C LEU A 123 -19.09 3.23 -16.06
N LEU A 124 -18.23 3.62 -15.12
CA LEU A 124 -17.55 2.70 -14.22
C LEU A 124 -18.53 1.93 -13.32
N GLN A 125 -19.56 2.60 -12.82
CA GLN A 125 -20.63 1.95 -12.05
C GLN A 125 -21.40 0.91 -12.88
N ARG A 126 -21.61 1.15 -14.17
CA ARG A 126 -22.28 0.18 -15.06
C ARG A 126 -21.47 -1.08 -15.28
N PHE A 127 -20.15 -0.99 -15.33
CA PHE A 127 -19.31 -2.20 -15.36
C PHE A 127 -19.51 -3.05 -14.11
N ALA A 128 -19.69 -2.46 -12.93
CA ALA A 128 -19.87 -3.18 -11.68
C ALA A 128 -21.24 -3.87 -11.52
N VAL A 129 -22.21 -3.68 -12.43
CA VAL A 129 -23.54 -4.31 -12.34
C VAL A 129 -23.46 -5.84 -12.48
N GLU A 130 -22.71 -6.33 -13.45
CA GLU A 130 -22.53 -7.76 -13.71
C GLU A 130 -21.60 -8.42 -12.65
N PRO A 131 -21.74 -9.73 -12.40
CA PRO A 131 -20.96 -10.43 -11.38
C PRO A 131 -19.44 -10.23 -11.48
N GLU A 132 -18.87 -10.34 -12.67
CA GLU A 132 -17.44 -10.21 -12.94
C GLU A 132 -16.99 -8.75 -13.15
N GLY A 133 -17.91 -7.81 -13.14
CA GLY A 133 -17.62 -6.40 -13.47
C GLY A 133 -16.70 -5.72 -12.45
N MET A 134 -16.84 -6.04 -11.18
CA MET A 134 -15.93 -5.51 -10.16
C MET A 134 -14.51 -6.08 -10.32
N ARG A 135 -14.38 -7.35 -10.64
CA ARG A 135 -13.09 -7.97 -10.98
C ARG A 135 -12.45 -7.26 -12.17
N PHE A 136 -13.22 -7.08 -13.23
CA PHE A 136 -12.78 -6.37 -14.43
C PHE A 136 -12.22 -4.97 -14.11
N LEU A 137 -12.90 -4.17 -13.29
CA LEU A 137 -12.44 -2.81 -12.93
C LEU A 137 -11.15 -2.83 -12.10
N VAL A 138 -11.00 -3.79 -11.19
CA VAL A 138 -9.78 -3.96 -10.39
C VAL A 138 -8.60 -4.32 -11.31
N ASP A 139 -8.80 -5.25 -12.25
CA ASP A 139 -7.76 -5.67 -13.20
C ASP A 139 -7.42 -4.55 -14.18
N LEU A 140 -8.42 -3.83 -14.71
CA LEU A 140 -8.21 -2.67 -15.56
C LEU A 140 -7.33 -1.62 -14.86
N ARG A 141 -7.60 -1.32 -13.58
CA ARG A 141 -6.77 -0.37 -12.83
C ARG A 141 -5.37 -0.93 -12.57
N ALA A 142 -5.22 -2.22 -12.33
CA ALA A 142 -3.92 -2.86 -12.16
C ALA A 142 -3.05 -2.69 -13.42
N GLU A 143 -3.64 -2.87 -14.61
CA GLU A 143 -2.96 -2.65 -15.89
C GLU A 143 -2.66 -1.16 -16.16
N LEU A 144 -3.54 -0.25 -15.76
CA LEU A 144 -3.41 1.19 -15.95
C LEU A 144 -2.30 1.84 -15.09
N LEU A 145 -2.19 1.44 -13.82
CA LEU A 145 -1.33 2.09 -12.81
C LEU A 145 0.13 2.30 -13.23
N PRO A 146 0.82 1.32 -13.88
CA PRO A 146 2.20 1.51 -14.35
C PRO A 146 2.38 2.62 -15.38
N HIS A 147 1.31 2.98 -16.10
CA HIS A 147 1.33 3.92 -17.21
C HIS A 147 1.05 5.37 -16.80
N ILE A 148 0.51 5.62 -15.61
CA ILE A 148 0.09 6.96 -15.16
C ILE A 148 1.26 7.97 -15.13
N LYS A 149 2.47 7.51 -14.73
CA LYS A 149 3.64 8.40 -14.68
C LYS A 149 4.04 8.91 -16.06
N SER A 150 3.89 8.09 -17.09
CA SER A 150 4.24 8.41 -18.47
C SER A 150 3.09 9.06 -19.25
N ASP A 151 1.83 8.81 -18.87
CA ASP A 151 0.65 9.35 -19.51
C ASP A 151 -0.32 10.00 -18.50
N LYS A 152 -0.19 11.31 -18.31
CA LYS A 152 -0.99 12.10 -17.38
C LYS A 152 -2.47 12.19 -17.74
N ARG A 153 -2.84 11.84 -18.99
CA ARG A 153 -4.25 11.83 -19.42
C ARG A 153 -5.05 10.79 -18.64
N LEU A 154 -4.40 9.74 -18.12
CA LEU A 154 -5.03 8.65 -17.38
C LEU A 154 -5.38 8.99 -15.93
N LEU A 155 -4.85 10.10 -15.39
CA LEU A 155 -5.07 10.50 -13.99
C LEU A 155 -6.53 10.62 -13.59
N ALA A 156 -7.37 11.12 -14.49
CA ALA A 156 -8.79 11.32 -14.19
C ALA A 156 -9.54 9.97 -14.08
N LEU A 157 -9.19 9.00 -14.91
CA LEU A 157 -9.75 7.64 -14.81
C LEU A 157 -9.30 6.94 -13.54
N ASP A 158 -8.01 7.04 -13.21
CA ASP A 158 -7.44 6.47 -11.98
C ASP A 158 -8.09 7.05 -10.72
N ALA A 159 -8.20 8.37 -10.64
CA ALA A 159 -8.79 9.05 -9.49
C ALA A 159 -10.26 8.66 -9.24
N GLU A 160 -11.05 8.48 -10.30
CA GLU A 160 -12.43 8.04 -10.15
C GLU A 160 -12.56 6.55 -9.80
N LEU A 161 -11.66 5.69 -10.32
CA LEU A 161 -11.58 4.29 -9.89
C LEU A 161 -11.18 4.20 -8.41
N GLU A 162 -10.17 4.96 -7.98
CA GLU A 162 -9.76 5.01 -6.58
C GLU A 162 -10.90 5.45 -5.66
N HIS A 163 -11.62 6.50 -6.05
CA HIS A 163 -12.77 7.00 -5.30
C HIS A 163 -13.88 5.95 -5.17
N LEU A 164 -14.25 5.27 -6.26
CA LEU A 164 -15.25 4.19 -6.24
C LEU A 164 -14.78 3.02 -5.37
N PHE A 165 -13.54 2.61 -5.52
CA PHE A 165 -12.98 1.50 -4.75
C PHE A 165 -12.87 1.83 -3.26
N SER A 166 -12.52 3.07 -2.89
CA SER A 166 -12.52 3.51 -1.49
C SER A 166 -13.91 3.47 -0.85
N THR A 167 -14.97 3.58 -1.67
CA THR A 167 -16.35 3.44 -1.19
C THR A 167 -16.79 1.96 -1.15
N TRP A 168 -16.50 1.19 -2.20
CA TRP A 168 -16.98 -0.19 -2.31
C TRP A 168 -16.21 -1.17 -1.43
N PHE A 169 -14.91 -0.95 -1.24
CA PHE A 169 -14.04 -1.81 -0.44
C PHE A 169 -13.77 -1.25 0.97
N ASP A 170 -14.65 -0.38 1.47
CA ASP A 170 -14.58 -0.02 2.89
C ASP A 170 -14.71 -1.26 3.77
N VAL A 171 -13.93 -1.31 4.85
CA VAL A 171 -13.90 -2.46 5.75
C VAL A 171 -15.27 -2.85 6.30
N ALA A 172 -16.21 -1.90 6.38
CA ALA A 172 -17.59 -2.15 6.81
C ALA A 172 -18.33 -3.13 5.87
N PHE A 173 -17.95 -3.20 4.60
CA PHE A 173 -18.54 -4.09 3.59
C PHE A 173 -17.73 -5.37 3.36
N LEU A 174 -16.60 -5.53 4.05
CA LEU A 174 -15.75 -6.70 3.91
C LEU A 174 -16.11 -7.76 4.95
N GLU A 175 -15.99 -9.02 4.55
CA GLU A 175 -16.11 -10.18 5.44
C GLU A 175 -14.72 -10.60 5.89
N LEU A 176 -14.52 -10.72 7.20
CA LEU A 176 -13.33 -11.33 7.77
C LEU A 176 -13.56 -12.84 7.88
N ARG A 177 -12.74 -13.64 7.20
CA ARG A 177 -12.80 -15.10 7.23
C ARG A 177 -11.45 -15.65 7.69
N ARG A 178 -11.50 -16.69 8.50
CA ARG A 178 -10.32 -17.49 8.81
C ARG A 178 -9.89 -18.28 7.58
N ILE A 179 -8.59 -18.40 7.36
CA ILE A 179 -7.98 -19.25 6.35
C ILE A 179 -7.18 -20.32 7.08
N ASP A 180 -7.48 -21.57 6.84
CA ASP A 180 -6.92 -22.75 7.48
C ASP A 180 -6.90 -23.94 6.51
N TRP A 181 -6.60 -25.14 7.01
CA TRP A 181 -6.52 -26.33 6.17
C TRP A 181 -7.87 -26.81 5.61
N ASP A 182 -8.99 -26.38 6.18
CA ASP A 182 -10.35 -26.67 5.65
C ASP A 182 -10.74 -25.69 4.55
N SER A 183 -9.91 -24.66 4.30
CA SER A 183 -10.11 -23.70 3.22
C SER A 183 -9.86 -24.34 1.85
N PRO A 184 -10.55 -23.91 0.79
CA PRO A 184 -10.32 -24.42 -0.56
C PRO A 184 -8.84 -24.33 -0.97
N ALA A 185 -8.29 -25.39 -1.55
CA ALA A 185 -6.90 -25.44 -2.02
C ALA A 185 -6.55 -24.27 -2.95
N SER A 186 -7.51 -23.84 -3.79
CA SER A 186 -7.34 -22.67 -4.65
C SER A 186 -7.16 -21.35 -3.89
N LEU A 187 -7.70 -21.24 -2.68
CA LEU A 187 -7.47 -20.10 -1.80
C LEU A 187 -6.08 -20.16 -1.19
N ILE A 188 -5.64 -21.35 -0.75
CA ILE A 188 -4.30 -21.56 -0.20
C ILE A 188 -3.22 -21.26 -1.27
N GLU A 189 -3.41 -21.68 -2.51
CA GLU A 189 -2.52 -21.31 -3.63
C GLU A 189 -2.43 -19.79 -3.85
N LYS A 190 -3.53 -19.07 -3.61
CA LYS A 190 -3.54 -17.60 -3.68
C LYS A 190 -2.73 -16.97 -2.57
N LEU A 191 -2.72 -17.53 -1.35
CA LEU A 191 -1.82 -17.06 -0.29
C LEU A 191 -0.36 -17.13 -0.73
N ILE A 192 0.08 -18.27 -1.29
CA ILE A 192 1.45 -18.45 -1.79
C ILE A 192 1.80 -17.37 -2.83
N ARG A 193 0.86 -17.08 -3.74
CA ARG A 193 1.08 -16.10 -4.81
C ARG A 193 1.11 -14.66 -4.33
N TYR A 194 0.31 -14.34 -3.32
CA TYR A 194 0.06 -12.97 -2.89
C TYR A 194 0.90 -12.55 -1.68
N GLU A 195 1.63 -13.48 -1.04
CA GLU A 195 2.53 -13.13 0.06
C GLU A 195 3.61 -12.15 -0.41
N ALA A 196 3.61 -10.94 0.16
CA ALA A 196 4.48 -9.85 -0.26
C ALA A 196 5.58 -9.53 0.77
N VAL A 197 5.40 -9.98 2.01
CA VAL A 197 6.31 -9.65 3.12
C VAL A 197 7.40 -10.72 3.25
N HIS A 198 7.02 -11.98 3.46
CA HIS A 198 7.92 -13.10 3.64
C HIS A 198 7.56 -14.22 2.69
N ASP A 199 8.32 -14.38 1.61
CA ASP A 199 8.04 -15.29 0.52
C ASP A 199 7.79 -16.72 1.03
N ILE A 200 6.72 -17.36 0.56
CA ILE A 200 6.38 -18.75 0.88
C ILE A 200 7.14 -19.66 -0.07
N THR A 201 8.00 -20.52 0.49
CA THR A 201 8.93 -21.36 -0.30
C THR A 201 8.37 -22.72 -0.69
N GLY A 202 7.31 -23.18 -0.02
CA GLY A 202 6.72 -24.48 -0.30
C GLY A 202 5.60 -24.86 0.67
N TRP A 203 5.07 -26.06 0.50
CA TRP A 203 3.98 -26.59 1.33
C TRP A 203 4.31 -26.73 2.81
N PRO A 204 5.53 -27.10 3.24
CA PRO A 204 5.89 -27.12 4.67
C PRO A 204 5.76 -25.73 5.30
N ASP A 205 6.20 -24.67 4.61
CA ASP A 205 6.06 -23.29 5.06
C ASP A 205 4.58 -22.88 5.17
N VAL A 206 3.73 -23.25 4.18
CA VAL A 206 2.28 -23.06 4.26
C VAL A 206 1.71 -23.77 5.48
N LYS A 207 2.14 -25.01 5.74
CA LYS A 207 1.69 -25.79 6.88
C LYS A 207 2.01 -25.09 8.20
N ASN A 208 3.23 -24.57 8.34
CA ASN A 208 3.62 -23.81 9.52
C ASN A 208 2.73 -22.57 9.73
N ARG A 209 2.45 -21.80 8.66
CA ARG A 209 1.66 -20.56 8.72
C ARG A 209 0.18 -20.77 9.01
N LEU A 210 -0.35 -21.96 8.71
CA LEU A 210 -1.75 -22.33 8.94
C LEU A 210 -1.92 -23.30 10.12
N ASP A 211 -0.88 -23.54 10.92
CA ASP A 211 -0.92 -24.45 12.08
C ASP A 211 -1.81 -23.86 13.18
N ASP A 212 -2.88 -24.57 13.52
CA ASP A 212 -3.84 -24.13 14.52
C ASP A 212 -3.29 -24.08 15.94
N SER A 213 -2.16 -24.73 16.22
CA SER A 213 -1.54 -24.76 17.54
C SER A 213 -1.10 -23.38 18.00
N ASP A 214 -0.54 -22.56 17.09
CA ASP A 214 0.02 -21.24 17.41
C ASP A 214 -0.03 -20.23 16.25
N ARG A 215 -0.75 -20.52 15.18
CA ARG A 215 -0.90 -19.61 14.03
C ARG A 215 -2.36 -19.31 13.76
N ARG A 216 -2.58 -18.14 13.18
CA ARG A 216 -3.87 -17.73 12.62
C ARG A 216 -3.64 -16.98 11.32
N CYS A 217 -4.42 -17.34 10.33
CA CYS A 217 -4.49 -16.58 9.09
C CYS A 217 -5.92 -16.11 8.86
N TYR A 218 -6.07 -14.85 8.52
CA TYR A 218 -7.37 -14.25 8.19
C TYR A 218 -7.31 -13.55 6.85
N GLY A 219 -8.40 -13.65 6.07
CA GLY A 219 -8.59 -12.91 4.84
C GLY A 219 -9.78 -11.97 4.93
N PHE A 220 -9.66 -10.79 4.34
CA PHE A 220 -10.79 -9.90 4.09
C PHE A 220 -11.28 -10.10 2.66
N PHE A 221 -12.57 -10.39 2.54
CA PHE A 221 -13.23 -10.69 1.28
C PHE A 221 -14.36 -9.70 1.02
N HIS A 222 -14.60 -9.40 -0.24
CA HIS A 222 -15.79 -8.65 -0.65
C HIS A 222 -16.84 -9.63 -1.23
N PRO A 223 -18.15 -9.50 -0.93
CA PRO A 223 -19.19 -10.40 -1.46
C PRO A 223 -19.21 -10.52 -2.99
N ARG A 224 -18.82 -9.47 -3.70
CA ARG A 224 -18.70 -9.45 -5.16
C ARG A 224 -17.39 -10.06 -5.68
N LEU A 225 -16.45 -10.44 -4.80
CA LEU A 225 -15.18 -11.11 -5.09
C LEU A 225 -14.97 -12.26 -4.09
N PRO A 226 -15.89 -13.23 -4.01
CA PRO A 226 -15.99 -14.15 -2.87
C PRO A 226 -14.78 -15.08 -2.70
N ASN A 227 -14.05 -15.35 -3.78
CA ASN A 227 -12.88 -16.25 -3.79
C ASN A 227 -11.55 -15.50 -3.90
N GLU A 228 -11.56 -14.17 -3.79
CA GLU A 228 -10.37 -13.34 -3.85
C GLU A 228 -10.19 -12.62 -2.51
N PRO A 229 -9.17 -12.99 -1.71
CA PRO A 229 -8.81 -12.20 -0.56
C PRO A 229 -8.30 -10.85 -1.06
N LEU A 230 -8.77 -9.76 -0.47
CA LEU A 230 -8.28 -8.41 -0.78
C LEU A 230 -7.05 -8.07 0.05
N ILE A 231 -7.08 -8.55 1.28
CA ILE A 231 -5.99 -8.46 2.26
C ILE A 231 -5.98 -9.78 3.00
N PHE A 232 -4.80 -10.31 3.30
CA PHE A 232 -4.68 -11.34 4.31
C PHE A 232 -3.68 -10.95 5.38
N VAL A 233 -3.87 -11.53 6.56
CA VAL A 233 -3.14 -11.21 7.78
C VAL A 233 -2.69 -12.50 8.43
N GLU A 234 -1.40 -12.67 8.58
CA GLU A 234 -0.80 -13.80 9.29
C GLU A 234 -0.39 -13.41 10.70
N VAL A 235 -0.76 -14.22 11.66
CA VAL A 235 -0.59 -13.96 13.09
C VAL A 235 0.06 -15.15 13.77
N ALA A 236 1.12 -14.91 14.54
CA ALA A 236 1.70 -15.86 15.44
C ALA A 236 1.24 -15.60 16.88
N LEU A 237 0.88 -16.66 17.59
CA LEU A 237 0.47 -16.64 18.99
C LEU A 237 1.68 -17.02 19.86
N VAL A 238 2.15 -16.08 20.66
CA VAL A 238 3.40 -16.20 21.42
C VAL A 238 3.23 -15.71 22.86
N ASP A 239 4.25 -15.89 23.68
CA ASP A 239 4.28 -15.45 25.09
C ASP A 239 4.77 -14.02 25.28
N ARG A 240 5.44 -13.43 24.27
CA ARG A 240 6.04 -12.08 24.30
C ARG A 240 6.16 -11.48 22.92
N ILE A 241 6.47 -10.18 22.82
CA ILE A 241 6.72 -9.50 21.56
C ILE A 241 7.99 -10.08 20.89
N SER A 242 7.84 -10.57 19.66
CA SER A 242 8.93 -11.17 18.88
C SER A 242 9.92 -10.12 18.40
N GLU A 243 11.22 -10.47 18.45
CA GLU A 243 12.33 -9.60 18.05
C GLU A 243 12.82 -9.85 16.63
N GLY A 244 12.54 -11.05 16.09
CA GLY A 244 12.99 -11.45 14.76
C GLY A 244 11.99 -12.37 14.10
N ILE A 245 12.07 -12.41 12.77
CA ILE A 245 11.15 -13.19 11.94
C ILE A 245 11.51 -14.67 11.89
N THR A 246 12.81 -15.01 11.98
CA THR A 246 13.30 -16.38 11.83
C THR A 246 12.57 -17.39 12.73
N PRO A 247 12.38 -17.15 14.05
CA PRO A 247 11.66 -18.10 14.90
C PRO A 247 10.17 -18.25 14.54
N LEU A 248 9.59 -17.28 13.84
CA LEU A 248 8.18 -17.34 13.41
C LEU A 248 8.01 -18.13 12.11
N LEU A 249 9.05 -18.17 11.27
CA LEU A 249 9.07 -18.90 10.00
C LEU A 249 9.73 -20.27 10.09
N ASP A 250 10.44 -20.57 11.19
CA ASP A 250 11.10 -21.85 11.41
C ASP A 250 10.06 -22.94 11.68
N GLU A 251 9.94 -23.88 10.76
CA GLU A 251 9.03 -25.03 10.84
C GLU A 251 9.40 -26.00 11.98
N ALA A 252 10.65 -25.98 12.46
CA ALA A 252 11.15 -26.78 13.56
C ALA A 252 11.01 -26.08 14.93
N ALA A 253 10.60 -24.82 14.96
CA ALA A 253 10.43 -24.08 16.21
C ALA A 253 9.31 -24.70 17.06
N ALA A 254 9.56 -24.79 18.38
CA ALA A 254 8.53 -25.29 19.30
C ALA A 254 7.33 -24.32 19.37
N ALA A 255 6.15 -24.81 19.03
CA ALA A 255 4.92 -24.06 19.10
C ALA A 255 4.56 -23.69 20.55
N VAL A 256 4.11 -22.45 20.76
CA VAL A 256 3.48 -22.04 22.02
C VAL A 256 2.00 -22.44 21.94
N PRO A 257 1.52 -23.34 22.80
CA PRO A 257 0.10 -23.69 22.76
C PRO A 257 -0.78 -22.45 22.85
N ALA A 258 -1.72 -22.28 21.92
CA ALA A 258 -2.59 -21.09 21.83
C ALA A 258 -3.25 -20.72 23.18
N ALA A 259 -3.62 -21.72 23.98
CA ALA A 259 -4.21 -21.52 25.32
C ALA A 259 -3.24 -20.84 26.33
N LYS A 260 -1.92 -20.82 26.07
CA LYS A 260 -0.89 -20.18 26.89
C LYS A 260 -0.42 -18.87 26.31
N ALA A 261 -0.73 -18.56 25.06
CA ALA A 261 -0.31 -17.33 24.41
C ALA A 261 -0.93 -16.10 25.09
N THR A 262 -0.13 -15.07 25.24
CA THR A 262 -0.54 -13.76 25.79
C THR A 262 -0.40 -12.63 24.79
N THR A 263 0.30 -12.89 23.68
CA THR A 263 0.69 -11.92 22.66
C THR A 263 0.34 -12.47 21.28
N ALA A 264 -0.26 -11.64 20.45
CA ALA A 264 -0.46 -11.89 19.03
C ALA A 264 0.49 -11.01 18.22
N ILE A 265 1.30 -11.62 17.37
CA ILE A 265 2.24 -10.95 16.47
C ILE A 265 1.73 -11.01 15.04
N PHE A 266 1.36 -9.88 14.49
CA PHE A 266 1.05 -9.71 13.07
C PHE A 266 2.36 -9.60 12.30
N TYR A 267 2.81 -10.68 11.66
CA TYR A 267 4.09 -10.72 10.98
C TYR A 267 3.97 -10.59 9.45
N SER A 268 2.79 -10.82 8.88
CA SER A 268 2.49 -10.48 7.50
C SER A 268 1.10 -9.85 7.36
N ILE A 269 1.03 -8.74 6.63
CA ILE A 269 -0.21 -8.07 6.20
C ILE A 269 -0.02 -7.75 4.73
N SER A 270 -0.64 -8.56 3.87
CA SER A 270 -0.45 -8.48 2.43
C SER A 270 -1.69 -8.01 1.70
N ASN A 271 -1.56 -6.88 0.99
CA ASN A 271 -2.54 -6.47 -0.01
C ASN A 271 -2.35 -7.31 -1.28
N THR A 272 -3.41 -7.98 -1.70
CA THR A 272 -3.33 -8.97 -2.78
C THR A 272 -3.62 -8.39 -4.17
N GLN A 273 -4.39 -7.30 -4.24
CA GLN A 273 -4.91 -6.76 -5.48
C GLN A 273 -4.14 -5.51 -5.91
N ALA A 274 -3.30 -5.63 -6.95
CA ALA A 274 -2.51 -4.51 -7.46
C ALA A 274 -3.37 -3.30 -7.88
N GLY A 275 -4.59 -3.56 -8.40
CA GLY A 275 -5.54 -2.51 -8.78
C GLY A 275 -6.15 -1.74 -7.61
N LEU A 276 -5.99 -2.22 -6.40
CA LEU A 276 -6.42 -1.54 -5.18
C LEU A 276 -5.29 -0.78 -4.48
N ARG A 277 -4.13 -0.63 -5.12
CA ARG A 277 -3.02 0.17 -4.56
C ARG A 277 -3.47 1.61 -4.33
N GLY A 278 -3.23 2.12 -3.13
CA GLY A 278 -3.62 3.48 -2.72
C GLY A 278 -5.07 3.59 -2.23
N VAL A 279 -5.91 2.60 -2.48
CA VAL A 279 -7.29 2.56 -1.97
C VAL A 279 -7.26 2.36 -0.46
N SER A 280 -8.03 3.19 0.25
CA SER A 280 -8.21 3.05 1.70
C SER A 280 -9.28 2.00 1.98
N PHE A 281 -8.93 1.00 2.79
CA PHE A 281 -9.89 0.02 3.32
C PHE A 281 -10.50 0.45 4.66
N GLY A 282 -10.36 1.73 5.03
CA GLY A 282 -10.71 2.22 6.36
C GLY A 282 -9.63 1.91 7.39
N ASP A 283 -9.82 2.40 8.60
CA ASP A 283 -8.84 2.34 9.68
C ASP A 283 -9.16 1.25 10.75
N SER A 284 -10.15 0.41 10.50
CA SER A 284 -10.63 -0.60 11.45
C SER A 284 -10.19 -2.03 11.13
N LEU A 285 -9.39 -2.25 10.08
CA LEU A 285 -9.01 -3.57 9.60
C LEU A 285 -8.31 -4.41 10.69
N ILE A 286 -7.24 -3.88 11.27
CA ILE A 286 -6.51 -4.57 12.35
C ILE A 286 -7.38 -4.73 13.60
N LYS A 287 -8.21 -3.72 13.92
CA LYS A 287 -9.13 -3.79 15.05
C LYS A 287 -10.09 -4.98 14.94
N ARG A 288 -10.66 -5.24 13.76
CA ARG A 288 -11.54 -6.40 13.54
C ARG A 288 -10.83 -7.74 13.76
N VAL A 289 -9.58 -7.88 13.29
CA VAL A 289 -8.78 -9.08 13.55
C VAL A 289 -8.50 -9.23 15.05
N VAL A 290 -8.14 -8.15 15.73
CA VAL A 290 -7.91 -8.16 17.19
C VAL A 290 -9.16 -8.55 17.96
N GLU A 291 -10.33 -8.00 17.64
CA GLU A 291 -11.61 -8.33 18.27
C GLU A 291 -11.95 -9.82 18.06
N THR A 292 -11.73 -10.36 16.87
CA THR A 292 -11.91 -11.79 16.58
C THR A 292 -10.97 -12.66 17.41
N LEU A 293 -9.69 -12.30 17.46
CA LEU A 293 -8.68 -13.01 18.26
C LEU A 293 -9.00 -12.98 19.76
N GLN A 294 -9.46 -11.84 20.30
CA GLN A 294 -9.84 -11.71 21.70
C GLN A 294 -11.10 -12.55 22.04
N GLY A 295 -12.03 -12.65 21.10
CA GLY A 295 -13.19 -13.52 21.24
C GLY A 295 -12.82 -15.00 21.30
N GLU A 296 -11.87 -15.42 20.45
CA GLU A 296 -11.35 -16.79 20.41
C GLU A 296 -10.42 -17.11 21.59
N LEU A 297 -9.53 -16.19 21.93
CA LEU A 297 -8.45 -16.35 22.91
C LEU A 297 -8.42 -15.19 23.92
N PRO A 298 -9.27 -15.22 24.97
CA PRO A 298 -9.40 -14.10 25.93
C PRO A 298 -8.14 -13.79 26.76
N LYS A 299 -7.14 -14.70 26.75
CA LYS A 299 -5.85 -14.49 27.41
C LYS A 299 -4.91 -13.55 26.65
N LEU A 300 -5.17 -13.31 25.37
CA LEU A 300 -4.37 -12.36 24.60
C LEU A 300 -4.53 -10.94 25.14
N LYS A 301 -3.42 -10.33 25.51
CA LYS A 301 -3.35 -8.98 26.10
C LYS A 301 -2.57 -8.01 25.23
N VAL A 302 -1.61 -8.52 24.46
CA VAL A 302 -0.68 -7.72 23.68
C VAL A 302 -0.89 -8.02 22.19
N PHE A 303 -1.03 -6.96 21.40
CA PHE A 303 -1.21 -7.03 19.96
C PHE A 303 -0.16 -6.15 19.31
N ALA A 304 0.82 -6.76 18.68
CA ALA A 304 1.93 -6.06 18.06
C ALA A 304 2.24 -6.63 16.68
N THR A 305 2.94 -5.86 15.87
CA THR A 305 3.47 -6.35 14.60
C THR A 305 4.93 -6.71 14.72
N LEU A 306 5.44 -7.44 13.74
CA LEU A 306 6.85 -7.52 13.42
C LEU A 306 6.97 -7.16 11.94
N SER A 307 7.38 -5.92 11.65
CA SER A 307 7.24 -5.32 10.33
C SER A 307 8.58 -4.94 9.71
N PRO A 308 8.75 -5.07 8.38
CA PRO A 308 9.91 -4.56 7.65
C PRO A 308 9.89 -3.03 7.58
N ILE A 309 11.05 -2.43 7.22
CA ILE A 309 11.22 -0.99 7.03
C ILE A 309 11.69 -0.74 5.58
N PRO A 310 10.83 -0.89 4.57
CA PRO A 310 11.24 -1.01 3.17
C PRO A 310 11.91 0.24 2.58
N GLY A 311 11.61 1.42 3.10
CA GLY A 311 12.16 2.69 2.61
C GLY A 311 13.46 3.15 3.28
N PHE A 312 13.84 2.54 4.39
CA PHE A 312 14.86 3.07 5.29
C PHE A 312 16.24 3.19 4.63
N ARG A 313 16.72 2.14 3.97
CA ARG A 313 18.04 2.17 3.35
C ARG A 313 18.19 3.27 2.30
N ASN A 314 17.20 3.46 1.44
CA ASN A 314 17.20 4.53 0.44
C ASN A 314 17.16 5.93 1.07
N TRP A 315 16.42 6.07 2.16
CA TRP A 315 16.36 7.33 2.90
C TRP A 315 17.70 7.60 3.61
N LEU A 316 18.28 6.58 4.26
CA LEU A 316 19.57 6.70 4.94
C LEU A 316 20.69 7.11 3.99
N GLY A 317 20.74 6.54 2.78
CA GLY A 317 21.72 6.91 1.76
C GLY A 317 21.71 8.40 1.42
N LYS A 318 20.56 9.06 1.53
CA LYS A 318 20.42 10.51 1.27
C LYS A 318 20.66 11.38 2.49
N ASN A 319 20.55 10.82 3.70
CA ASN A 319 20.56 11.58 4.95
C ASN A 319 21.75 11.24 5.86
N ALA A 320 22.57 10.24 5.52
CA ALA A 320 23.66 9.76 6.37
C ALA A 320 24.64 10.87 6.77
N THR A 321 25.06 11.74 5.83
CA THR A 321 25.95 12.86 6.13
C THR A 321 25.34 13.82 7.17
N LEU A 322 24.06 14.16 7.01
CA LEU A 322 23.34 15.02 7.96
C LEU A 322 23.28 14.38 9.37
N LEU A 323 22.99 13.08 9.41
CA LEU A 323 22.85 12.36 10.68
C LEU A 323 24.18 12.13 11.38
N LEU A 324 25.27 11.93 10.63
CA LEU A 324 26.64 11.90 11.20
C LEU A 324 27.02 13.24 11.80
N GLY A 325 26.60 14.34 11.19
CA GLY A 325 26.83 15.70 11.72
C GLY A 325 26.08 16.03 13.01
N LYS A 326 25.09 15.21 13.43
CA LYS A 326 24.39 15.35 14.71
C LYS A 326 25.09 14.64 15.88
N LEU A 327 26.17 13.90 15.61
CA LEU A 327 26.91 13.18 16.62
C LEU A 327 27.89 14.12 17.37
N ASP A 328 28.09 13.84 18.65
CA ASP A 328 29.18 14.44 19.42
C ASP A 328 30.57 13.93 18.95
N GLU A 329 31.64 14.64 19.30
CA GLU A 329 33.01 14.31 18.90
C GLU A 329 33.42 12.89 19.30
N ARG A 330 33.01 12.43 20.49
CA ARG A 330 33.35 11.09 21.01
C ARG A 330 32.74 9.99 20.13
N ARG A 331 31.45 10.12 19.78
CA ARG A 331 30.74 9.16 18.93
C ARG A 331 31.27 9.18 17.51
N THR A 332 31.52 10.38 16.98
CA THR A 332 32.14 10.58 15.67
C THR A 332 33.48 9.89 15.57
N ALA A 333 34.36 10.06 16.56
CA ALA A 333 35.66 9.39 16.62
C ALA A 333 35.52 7.86 16.71
N ALA A 334 34.60 7.36 17.55
CA ALA A 334 34.36 5.92 17.71
C ALA A 334 33.87 5.25 16.43
N ILE A 335 32.93 5.89 15.70
CA ILE A 335 32.49 5.40 14.38
C ILE A 335 33.65 5.49 13.37
N GLY A 336 34.40 6.60 13.35
CA GLY A 336 35.51 6.80 12.44
C GLY A 336 36.61 5.76 12.58
N GLN A 337 36.96 5.37 13.80
CA GLN A 337 37.89 4.27 14.09
C GLN A 337 37.36 2.93 13.55
N LEU A 338 36.07 2.65 13.74
CA LEU A 338 35.44 1.40 13.31
C LEU A 338 35.41 1.27 11.77
N VAL A 339 35.12 2.37 11.06
CA VAL A 339 35.02 2.35 9.59
C VAL A 339 36.33 2.73 8.87
N GLY A 340 37.41 2.98 9.63
CA GLY A 340 38.72 3.31 9.08
C GLY A 340 38.77 4.68 8.35
N SER A 341 37.96 5.66 8.80
CA SER A 341 37.89 7.01 8.21
C SER A 341 37.65 8.05 9.29
N LEU A 342 38.55 8.98 9.48
CA LEU A 342 38.46 10.09 10.45
C LEU A 342 38.55 11.46 9.74
N PRO A 343 37.44 12.24 9.72
CA PRO A 343 36.09 11.91 10.21
C PRO A 343 35.40 10.82 9.36
N PRO A 344 34.37 10.12 9.91
CA PRO A 344 33.63 9.11 9.17
C PRO A 344 32.83 9.77 8.04
N THR A 345 32.94 9.22 6.84
CA THR A 345 32.13 9.64 5.70
C THR A 345 30.91 8.75 5.53
N ALA A 346 29.82 9.28 4.97
CA ALA A 346 28.60 8.52 4.71
C ALA A 346 28.87 7.24 3.90
N ASP A 347 29.70 7.33 2.85
CA ASP A 347 30.02 6.20 1.99
C ASP A 347 30.76 5.09 2.73
N ARG A 348 31.72 5.43 3.61
CA ARG A 348 32.46 4.45 4.41
C ARG A 348 31.56 3.78 5.46
N VAL A 349 30.67 4.57 6.07
CA VAL A 349 29.69 4.05 7.04
C VAL A 349 28.70 3.07 6.38
N LEU A 350 28.16 3.42 5.22
CA LEU A 350 27.25 2.55 4.47
C LEU A 350 27.97 1.30 3.96
N ALA A 351 29.20 1.42 3.47
CA ALA A 351 30.02 0.28 3.07
C ALA A 351 30.30 -0.68 4.24
N ALA A 352 30.64 -0.16 5.42
CA ALA A 352 30.89 -0.99 6.60
C ALA A 352 29.61 -1.73 7.06
N LEU A 353 28.43 -1.09 6.94
CA LEU A 353 27.14 -1.75 7.18
C LEU A 353 26.87 -2.88 6.18
N ASP A 354 27.25 -2.72 4.92
CA ASP A 354 27.12 -3.75 3.89
C ASP A 354 28.11 -4.89 4.08
N GLU A 355 29.36 -4.59 4.37
CA GLU A 355 30.42 -5.57 4.63
C GLU A 355 30.12 -6.45 5.86
N SER A 356 29.52 -5.88 6.90
CA SER A 356 29.14 -6.63 8.11
C SER A 356 28.12 -7.75 7.87
N GLN A 357 27.42 -7.71 6.75
CA GLN A 357 26.43 -8.73 6.35
C GLN A 357 27.05 -9.92 5.64
N HIS A 358 28.16 -9.70 4.94
CA HIS A 358 28.84 -10.72 4.13
C HIS A 358 29.96 -11.44 4.91
N ALA A 359 30.34 -10.91 6.05
CA ALA A 359 31.32 -11.55 6.89
C ALA A 359 30.70 -12.71 7.64
N GLU A 360 30.83 -13.95 7.13
CA GLU A 360 31.03 -15.11 8.00
C GLU A 360 32.24 -14.79 8.87
N CYS A 361 31.99 -14.11 9.99
CA CYS A 361 32.99 -13.40 10.76
C CYS A 361 34.03 -14.33 11.33
N GLN A 362 35.20 -14.41 10.73
CA GLN A 362 36.39 -15.07 11.26
C GLN A 362 37.05 -14.29 12.44
N HIS A 363 36.57 -13.07 12.76
CA HIS A 363 37.07 -12.26 13.88
C HIS A 363 35.98 -11.67 14.74
N PRO A 364 35.92 -12.02 16.07
CA PRO A 364 34.90 -11.50 17.01
C PRO A 364 34.91 -9.99 17.23
N THR A 365 36.02 -9.31 16.92
CA THR A 365 36.21 -7.86 17.19
C THR A 365 35.65 -6.93 16.12
N SER A 366 35.24 -7.46 14.98
CA SER A 366 34.69 -6.66 13.85
C SER A 366 33.18 -6.75 13.70
N ARG A 367 32.48 -7.43 14.60
CA ARG A 367 31.02 -7.63 14.50
C ARG A 367 30.28 -6.35 14.88
N ILE A 368 29.62 -5.73 13.91
CA ILE A 368 28.68 -4.64 14.18
C ILE A 368 27.43 -5.27 14.83
N ASP A 369 27.09 -4.84 16.02
CA ASP A 369 25.89 -5.22 16.76
C ASP A 369 25.14 -3.98 17.24
N ALA A 370 23.97 -4.17 17.86
CA ALA A 370 23.12 -3.08 18.36
C ALA A 370 23.82 -2.17 19.38
N LYS A 371 24.84 -2.67 20.10
CA LYS A 371 25.58 -1.93 21.15
C LYS A 371 26.83 -1.23 20.61
N SER A 372 27.29 -1.61 19.43
CA SER A 372 28.43 -0.95 18.79
C SER A 372 28.11 0.51 18.46
N PRO A 373 29.08 1.41 18.39
CA PRO A 373 28.82 2.82 18.02
C PRO A 373 28.07 2.96 16.72
N LEU A 374 28.39 2.15 15.72
CA LEU A 374 27.75 2.17 14.42
C LEU A 374 26.33 1.54 14.45
N GLY A 375 26.14 0.45 15.18
CA GLY A 375 24.82 -0.17 15.36
C GLY A 375 23.85 0.75 16.11
N HIS A 376 24.33 1.40 17.17
CA HIS A 376 23.51 2.39 17.89
C HIS A 376 23.12 3.58 17.00
N TRP A 377 24.08 4.09 16.20
CA TRP A 377 23.78 5.16 15.24
C TRP A 377 22.73 4.71 14.18
N LEU A 378 22.81 3.48 13.71
CA LEU A 378 21.84 2.94 12.74
C LEU A 378 20.43 2.87 13.37
N LEU A 379 20.33 2.45 14.63
CA LEU A 379 19.05 2.44 15.37
C LEU A 379 18.51 3.88 15.58
N GLN A 380 19.38 4.84 15.89
CA GLN A 380 19.00 6.25 15.98
C GLN A 380 18.48 6.77 14.63
N ALA A 381 19.17 6.45 13.53
CA ALA A 381 18.74 6.84 12.20
C ALA A 381 17.37 6.21 11.82
N ALA A 382 17.13 4.96 12.19
CA ALA A 382 15.85 4.30 11.96
C ALA A 382 14.71 4.93 12.81
N ALA A 383 14.99 5.30 14.06
CA ALA A 383 14.04 6.02 14.90
C ALA A 383 13.67 7.39 14.29
N GLU A 384 14.65 8.16 13.81
CA GLU A 384 14.41 9.45 13.11
C GLU A 384 13.57 9.25 11.84
N TYR A 385 13.87 8.21 11.06
CA TYR A 385 13.12 7.89 9.84
C TYR A 385 11.66 7.59 10.14
N LEU A 386 11.39 6.71 11.09
CA LEU A 386 10.03 6.25 11.39
C LEU A 386 9.22 7.26 12.23
N GLY A 387 9.88 7.96 13.17
CA GLY A 387 9.20 8.78 14.17
C GLY A 387 9.16 10.27 13.85
N ARG A 388 10.11 10.80 13.05
CA ARG A 388 10.24 12.24 12.79
C ARG A 388 10.27 12.63 11.32
N SER A 389 10.47 11.67 10.39
CA SER A 389 10.47 11.98 8.95
C SER A 389 9.06 11.91 8.38
N LEU A 390 8.43 13.06 8.27
CA LEU A 390 7.06 13.22 7.75
C LEU A 390 7.08 13.98 6.42
N ALA A 391 6.12 13.66 5.55
CA ALA A 391 5.75 14.44 4.37
C ALA A 391 4.24 14.71 4.43
N ASP A 392 3.85 15.98 4.36
CA ASP A 392 2.44 16.39 4.48
C ASP A 392 1.76 15.84 5.76
N GLY A 393 2.49 15.84 6.88
CA GLY A 393 2.02 15.32 8.17
C GLY A 393 1.94 13.78 8.27
N LYS A 394 2.36 13.04 7.24
CA LYS A 394 2.30 11.58 7.21
C LYS A 394 3.71 10.96 7.21
N PRO A 395 3.91 9.81 7.89
CA PRO A 395 5.19 9.10 7.85
C PRO A 395 5.65 8.80 6.41
N LEU A 396 6.95 8.97 6.16
CA LEU A 396 7.54 8.66 4.84
C LEU A 396 7.48 7.16 4.53
N ASP A 397 7.76 6.33 5.53
CA ASP A 397 7.69 4.88 5.37
C ASP A 397 6.24 4.42 5.17
N PRO A 398 5.94 3.64 4.12
CA PRO A 398 4.58 3.21 3.81
C PRO A 398 4.01 2.25 4.87
N VAL A 399 4.85 1.42 5.51
CA VAL A 399 4.43 0.48 6.56
C VAL A 399 4.15 1.25 7.86
N ALA A 400 5.02 2.20 8.23
CA ALA A 400 4.77 3.11 9.34
C ALA A 400 3.49 3.92 9.14
N ARG A 401 3.28 4.44 7.93
CA ARG A 401 2.05 5.19 7.58
C ARG A 401 0.79 4.37 7.81
N PHE A 402 0.80 3.10 7.42
CA PHE A 402 -0.31 2.19 7.64
C PHE A 402 -0.56 1.95 9.13
N HIS A 403 0.44 1.51 9.89
CA HIS A 403 0.25 1.14 11.29
C HIS A 403 -0.04 2.36 12.19
N LEU A 404 0.68 3.46 12.01
CA LEU A 404 0.46 4.68 12.78
C LEU A 404 -0.88 5.34 12.42
N GLY A 405 -1.30 5.29 11.14
CA GLY A 405 -2.63 5.70 10.70
C GLY A 405 -3.74 4.88 11.37
N ASN A 406 -3.49 3.61 11.67
CA ASN A 406 -4.39 2.73 12.44
C ASN A 406 -4.27 2.91 13.98
N GLY A 407 -3.49 3.90 14.45
CA GLY A 407 -3.39 4.26 15.87
C GLY A 407 -2.38 3.44 16.67
N ALA A 408 -1.54 2.63 16.03
CA ALA A 408 -0.44 1.98 16.72
C ALA A 408 0.63 2.99 17.16
N ARG A 409 1.54 2.57 18.05
CA ARG A 409 2.76 3.30 18.37
C ARG A 409 3.98 2.50 17.90
N ILE A 410 5.09 3.16 17.64
CA ILE A 410 6.38 2.50 17.46
C ILE A 410 6.84 2.00 18.81
N GLU A 411 6.94 0.69 18.97
CA GLU A 411 7.25 0.05 20.25
C GLU A 411 8.73 -0.22 20.41
N ARG A 412 9.34 -0.86 19.40
CA ARG A 412 10.73 -1.29 19.46
C ARG A 412 11.32 -1.43 18.06
N LEU A 413 12.61 -1.11 17.93
CA LEU A 413 13.45 -1.48 16.78
C LEU A 413 14.23 -2.75 17.11
N ASN A 414 14.22 -3.71 16.19
CA ASN A 414 14.84 -5.01 16.37
C ASN A 414 16.06 -5.11 15.45
N TRP A 415 17.23 -5.29 16.08
CA TRP A 415 18.49 -5.55 15.40
C TRP A 415 18.48 -6.96 14.81
N ALA A 416 18.93 -7.11 13.55
CA ALA A 416 18.91 -8.38 12.83
C ALA A 416 17.55 -9.11 12.88
N GLY A 417 16.46 -8.34 12.91
CA GLY A 417 15.10 -8.88 12.96
C GLY A 417 14.73 -9.68 11.71
N ASP A 418 15.26 -9.28 10.53
CA ASP A 418 15.16 -10.02 9.27
C ASP A 418 16.55 -10.22 8.67
N PRO A 419 17.18 -11.39 8.86
CA PRO A 419 18.51 -11.68 8.33
C PRO A 419 18.52 -12.05 6.85
N SER A 420 17.36 -12.03 6.16
CA SER A 420 17.27 -12.34 4.73
C SER A 420 17.95 -11.28 3.86
N ALA A 421 18.33 -11.65 2.64
CA ALA A 421 18.83 -10.70 1.64
C ALA A 421 17.84 -9.55 1.37
N LYS A 422 16.52 -9.82 1.45
CA LYS A 422 15.45 -8.82 1.33
C LYS A 422 15.46 -7.84 2.50
N GLY A 423 15.55 -8.34 3.75
CA GLY A 423 15.64 -7.52 4.96
C GLY A 423 16.86 -6.61 4.94
N HIS A 424 18.01 -7.15 4.57
CA HIS A 424 19.24 -6.36 4.43
C HIS A 424 19.13 -5.28 3.35
N LYS A 425 18.59 -5.61 2.19
CA LYS A 425 18.38 -4.64 1.09
C LYS A 425 17.42 -3.50 1.48
N GLN A 426 16.47 -3.76 2.35
CA GLN A 426 15.46 -2.78 2.77
C GLN A 426 15.94 -1.90 3.93
N SER A 427 16.57 -2.51 4.94
CA SER A 427 16.82 -1.87 6.24
C SER A 427 18.05 -2.36 6.99
N PHE A 428 19.04 -2.94 6.34
CA PHE A 428 20.20 -3.56 7.00
C PHE A 428 19.78 -4.62 8.03
N GLY A 429 18.71 -5.37 7.75
CA GLY A 429 18.17 -6.40 8.61
C GLY A 429 17.36 -5.90 9.81
N LEU A 430 17.13 -4.58 9.94
CA LEU A 430 16.27 -4.04 11.00
C LEU A 430 14.80 -4.34 10.74
N MET A 431 14.08 -4.65 11.80
CA MET A 431 12.61 -4.70 11.82
C MET A 431 12.06 -3.80 12.93
N VAL A 432 10.77 -3.51 12.87
CA VAL A 432 10.08 -2.68 13.86
C VAL A 432 8.82 -3.37 14.39
N ASN A 433 8.57 -3.27 15.69
CA ASN A 433 7.29 -3.62 16.28
C ASN A 433 6.41 -2.36 16.39
N TYR A 434 5.18 -2.44 15.87
CA TYR A 434 4.10 -1.49 16.13
C TYR A 434 3.14 -2.11 17.15
N LEU A 435 2.88 -1.42 18.26
CA LEU A 435 1.98 -1.91 19.32
C LEU A 435 0.60 -1.26 19.18
N TYR A 436 -0.44 -2.09 19.16
CA TYR A 436 -1.83 -1.70 19.17
C TYR A 436 -2.37 -1.70 20.62
N ASP A 437 -2.28 -0.55 21.31
CA ASP A 437 -2.94 -0.34 22.59
C ASP A 437 -4.39 0.07 22.32
N LEU A 438 -5.32 -0.86 22.44
CA LEU A 438 -6.73 -0.67 22.10
C LEU A 438 -7.38 0.51 22.83
N LYS A 439 -6.86 0.89 23.99
CA LYS A 439 -7.38 2.02 24.77
C LYS A 439 -6.84 3.37 24.29
N ARG A 440 -5.83 3.38 23.43
CA ARG A 440 -5.11 4.59 23.00
C ARG A 440 -5.10 4.81 21.50
N LEU A 441 -5.74 3.94 20.71
CA LEU A 441 -5.70 4.05 19.24
C LEU A 441 -6.15 5.42 18.75
N ASP A 442 -7.29 5.91 19.23
CA ASP A 442 -7.83 7.21 18.81
C ASP A 442 -6.96 8.38 19.30
N LYS A 443 -6.36 8.27 20.49
CA LYS A 443 -5.40 9.25 20.98
C LYS A 443 -4.15 9.33 20.08
N HIS A 444 -3.62 8.18 19.69
CA HIS A 444 -2.44 8.13 18.80
C HIS A 444 -2.76 8.67 17.39
N ARG A 445 -3.97 8.42 16.88
CA ARG A 445 -4.44 9.01 15.61
C ARG A 445 -4.54 10.52 15.69
N ALA A 446 -5.10 11.05 16.77
CA ALA A 446 -5.16 12.49 16.99
C ALA A 446 -3.75 13.10 17.04
N TRP A 447 -2.81 12.46 17.74
CA TRP A 447 -1.42 12.92 17.74
C TRP A 447 -0.80 12.92 16.35
N LEU A 448 -1.05 11.87 15.54
CA LEU A 448 -0.54 11.83 14.17
C LEU A 448 -1.15 12.93 13.30
N ALA A 449 -2.42 13.26 13.47
CA ALA A 449 -3.08 14.37 12.77
C ALA A 449 -2.42 15.71 13.11
N ASP A 450 -1.89 15.86 14.36
CA ASP A 450 -1.11 17.01 14.80
C ASP A 450 0.38 16.91 14.41
N GLY A 451 0.76 15.96 13.56
CA GLY A 451 2.14 15.74 13.12
C GLY A 451 3.05 15.10 14.18
N LYS A 452 2.48 14.45 15.21
CA LYS A 452 3.22 13.78 16.28
C LYS A 452 3.06 12.27 16.18
N VAL A 453 4.17 11.55 16.05
CA VAL A 453 4.17 10.08 16.04
C VAL A 453 4.21 9.55 17.48
N ALA A 454 3.32 8.60 17.78
CA ALA A 454 3.32 7.90 19.05
C ALA A 454 4.48 6.89 19.10
N VAL A 455 5.31 6.97 20.13
CA VAL A 455 6.48 6.10 20.33
C VAL A 455 6.56 5.60 21.77
N SER A 456 7.28 4.50 22.01
CA SER A 456 7.66 4.05 23.35
C SER A 456 8.79 4.90 23.94
N GLY A 457 9.05 4.74 25.25
CA GLY A 457 10.20 5.39 25.90
C GLY A 457 11.54 4.98 25.32
N ASP A 458 11.66 3.70 24.89
CA ASP A 458 12.88 3.18 24.30
C ASP A 458 13.18 3.86 22.95
N ILE A 459 12.15 4.06 22.12
CA ILE A 459 12.28 4.78 20.84
C ILE A 459 12.56 6.25 21.05
N ASP A 460 11.89 6.88 22.03
CA ASP A 460 12.13 8.30 22.37
C ASP A 460 13.58 8.55 22.79
N GLY A 461 14.16 7.59 23.54
CA GLY A 461 15.56 7.62 23.95
C GLY A 461 16.58 7.47 22.80
N LEU A 462 16.16 6.95 21.63
CA LEU A 462 17.01 6.81 20.45
C LEU A 462 17.12 8.11 19.61
N PHE A 463 16.17 9.03 19.72
CA PHE A 463 16.23 10.25 18.91
C PHE A 463 17.50 11.04 19.17
N PHE A 464 18.06 11.64 18.11
CA PHE A 464 19.16 12.56 18.27
C PHE A 464 18.70 13.73 19.17
N LYS A 465 19.50 14.01 20.19
CA LYS A 465 19.29 15.21 21.02
C LYS A 465 19.65 16.42 20.17
N GLY A 466 18.71 17.36 20.02
CA GLY A 466 18.97 18.61 19.32
C GLY A 466 19.94 19.49 20.08
#